data_b948565cd87ce2d96b0af47d59cb3b93
#
_entry.id   b948565cd87ce2d96b0af47d59cb3b93
#
_cell.length_a   1.000
_cell.length_b   1.000
_cell.length_c   1.000
_cell.angle_alpha   90.00
_cell.angle_beta   90.00
_cell.angle_gamma   90.00
#
_symmetry.space_group_name_H-M   'P 1'
#
loop_
_entity.id
_entity.type
_entity.pdbx_description
1 polymer ?
#
loop_
_entity_poly.entity_id
_entity_poly.type
_entity_poly.pdbx_seq_one_letter_code
_entity_poly.pdbx_strand_id
1 'polypeptide(L)'
;MCIRDSLYTVDAAKEKQRERYTSPHVEIVKEIHKKLVSDLQKRPTIEELSKEFLINTATLKNTFKGIYGQPIGTYMKEYRMKRAALLLRQTQATIAEISNQVGYENQSKFATAFRDVMKITPAEYRKQDEAHLGEDFSIEGISI
;
A
#
# COMPACT_ATOMS: atom_id res chain seq x y z
N MET A 1 2.48 17.05 30.21
CA MET A 1 1.92 15.71 30.33
C MET A 1 0.55 15.68 30.92
N CYS A 2 0.14 16.79 31.44
CA CYS A 2 -1.17 16.88 32.07
C CYS A 2 -2.32 16.67 31.12
N ILE A 3 -2.13 17.06 29.89
CA ILE A 3 -3.10 16.79 28.85
C ILE A 3 -3.41 15.31 28.75
N ARG A 4 -2.48 14.51 29.22
CA ARG A 4 -2.61 13.07 29.17
C ARG A 4 -3.45 12.49 30.30
N ASP A 5 -3.78 13.29 31.28
CA ASP A 5 -4.53 12.74 32.42
C ASP A 5 -5.88 12.21 31.98
N SER A 6 -6.59 12.96 31.14
CA SER A 6 -7.86 12.47 30.62
C SER A 6 -7.65 11.41 29.56
N LEU A 7 -6.46 11.37 28.96
CA LEU A 7 -6.12 10.40 27.93
C LEU A 7 -5.40 9.18 28.49
N TYR A 8 -4.99 9.24 29.73
CA TYR A 8 -4.23 8.16 30.33
C TYR A 8 -4.94 6.82 30.28
N THR A 9 -6.22 6.81 30.55
CA THR A 9 -6.98 5.57 30.55
C THR A 9 -7.00 4.96 29.15
N VAL A 10 -7.21 5.79 28.14
CA VAL A 10 -7.21 5.36 26.75
C VAL A 10 -5.79 4.98 26.32
N ASP A 11 -4.81 5.77 26.72
CA ASP A 11 -3.42 5.52 26.40
C ASP A 11 -2.92 4.21 27.02
N ALA A 12 -3.33 3.92 28.24
CA ALA A 12 -2.95 2.68 28.89
C ALA A 12 -3.46 1.48 28.12
N ALA A 13 -4.70 1.55 27.63
CA ALA A 13 -5.27 0.48 26.82
C ALA A 13 -4.55 0.36 25.49
N LYS A 14 -4.23 1.48 24.88
CA LYS A 14 -3.46 1.48 23.61
C LYS A 14 -2.06 0.95 23.82
N GLU A 15 -1.43 1.28 24.93
CA GLU A 15 -0.11 0.78 25.24
C GLU A 15 -0.11 -0.73 25.46
N LYS A 16 -1.13 -1.27 26.10
CA LYS A 16 -1.26 -2.71 26.23
C LYS A 16 -1.39 -3.37 24.86
N GLN A 17 -2.16 -2.76 23.96
CA GLN A 17 -2.25 -3.25 22.60
C GLN A 17 -0.91 -3.12 21.85
N ARG A 18 -0.20 -2.01 22.08
CA ARG A 18 1.13 -1.84 21.51
C ARG A 18 2.09 -2.87 22.02
N GLU A 19 2.04 -3.17 23.30
CA GLU A 19 2.89 -4.19 23.88
C GLU A 19 2.69 -5.54 23.22
N ARG A 20 1.45 -5.85 22.85
CA ARG A 20 1.16 -7.05 22.07
C ARG A 20 1.90 -7.04 20.74
N TYR A 21 2.02 -5.86 20.13
CA TYR A 21 2.61 -5.68 18.82
C TYR A 21 4.02 -5.11 18.85
N THR A 22 4.61 -4.90 20.04
CA THR A 22 6.02 -4.53 20.17
C THR A 22 6.90 -5.73 20.46
N SER A 23 6.37 -6.92 20.24
CA SER A 23 7.13 -8.15 20.31
C SER A 23 8.15 -8.23 19.17
N PRO A 24 9.08 -9.16 19.23
CA PRO A 24 9.99 -9.40 18.10
C PRO A 24 9.25 -9.63 16.78
N HIS A 25 8.05 -10.17 16.85
CA HIS A 25 7.24 -10.40 15.64
C HIS A 25 6.86 -9.10 14.96
N VAL A 26 6.59 -8.04 15.71
CA VAL A 26 6.26 -6.73 15.12
C VAL A 26 7.43 -6.19 14.32
N GLU A 27 8.63 -6.26 14.89
CA GLU A 27 9.83 -5.78 14.19
C GLU A 27 10.08 -6.59 12.92
N ILE A 28 9.91 -7.91 13.00
CA ILE A 28 10.05 -8.78 11.84
C ILE A 28 9.05 -8.40 10.76
N VAL A 29 7.79 -8.20 11.13
CA VAL A 29 6.75 -7.86 10.16
C VAL A 29 7.00 -6.49 9.55
N LYS A 30 7.50 -5.53 10.31
CA LYS A 30 7.88 -4.23 9.77
C LYS A 30 9.01 -4.35 8.74
N GLU A 31 9.97 -5.23 8.99
CA GLU A 31 11.05 -5.49 8.02
C GLU A 31 10.50 -6.16 6.77
N ILE A 32 9.55 -7.08 6.93
CA ILE A 32 8.86 -7.70 5.79
C ILE A 32 8.16 -6.64 4.97
N HIS A 33 7.45 -5.73 5.62
CA HIS A 33 6.77 -4.63 4.94
C HIS A 33 7.76 -3.78 4.13
N LYS A 34 8.86 -3.40 4.73
CA LYS A 34 9.92 -2.65 4.03
C LYS A 34 10.39 -3.37 2.79
N LYS A 35 10.63 -4.66 2.92
CA LYS A 35 11.07 -5.48 1.78
C LYS A 35 10.02 -5.49 0.68
N LEU A 36 8.76 -5.68 1.03
CA LEU A 36 7.68 -5.76 0.06
C LEU A 36 7.48 -4.45 -0.71
N VAL A 37 7.55 -3.31 -0.02
CA VAL A 37 7.32 -2.03 -0.67
C VAL A 37 8.54 -1.47 -1.38
N SER A 38 9.73 -1.96 -1.04
CA SER A 38 10.96 -1.49 -1.68
C SER A 38 11.16 -2.04 -3.09
N ASP A 39 10.59 -3.19 -3.40
CA ASP A 39 10.71 -3.81 -4.72
C ASP A 39 9.39 -4.50 -5.08
N LEU A 40 8.52 -3.75 -5.73
CA LEU A 40 7.20 -4.25 -6.10
C LEU A 40 7.23 -5.30 -7.19
N GLN A 41 8.32 -5.38 -7.94
CA GLN A 41 8.47 -6.41 -8.98
C GLN A 41 8.60 -7.80 -8.38
N LYS A 42 9.15 -7.88 -7.18
CA LYS A 42 9.23 -9.15 -6.47
C LYS A 42 7.93 -9.39 -5.72
N ARG A 43 7.41 -10.59 -5.84
CA ARG A 43 6.17 -10.99 -5.20
C ARG A 43 6.37 -12.28 -4.42
N PRO A 44 7.11 -12.22 -3.32
CA PRO A 44 7.32 -13.40 -2.50
C PRO A 44 6.02 -13.89 -1.89
N THR A 45 5.89 -15.21 -1.77
CA THR A 45 4.72 -15.80 -1.13
C THR A 45 4.84 -15.67 0.39
N ILE A 46 3.74 -15.85 1.08
CA ILE A 46 3.75 -15.85 2.55
C ILE A 46 4.67 -16.93 3.08
N GLU A 47 4.69 -18.09 2.43
CA GLU A 47 5.57 -19.19 2.81
C GLU A 47 7.03 -18.83 2.65
N GLU A 48 7.38 -18.16 1.56
CA GLU A 48 8.75 -17.70 1.33
C GLU A 48 9.18 -16.69 2.39
N LEU A 49 8.31 -15.73 2.70
CA LEU A 49 8.58 -14.73 3.73
C LEU A 49 8.71 -15.37 5.11
N SER A 50 7.85 -16.33 5.39
CA SER A 50 7.88 -17.08 6.64
C SER A 50 9.24 -17.77 6.84
N LYS A 51 9.72 -18.42 5.80
CA LYS A 51 11.01 -19.11 5.84
C LYS A 51 12.18 -18.14 5.94
N GLU A 52 12.13 -17.08 5.17
CA GLU A 52 13.23 -16.11 5.14
C GLU A 52 13.37 -15.40 6.49
N PHE A 53 12.27 -15.02 7.10
CA PHE A 53 12.28 -14.23 8.32
C PHE A 53 12.06 -15.10 9.58
N LEU A 54 12.02 -16.42 9.41
CA LEU A 54 11.87 -17.37 10.51
C LEU A 54 10.68 -17.03 11.42
N ILE A 55 9.53 -16.79 10.78
CA ILE A 55 8.29 -16.49 11.48
C ILE A 55 7.20 -17.43 10.97
N ASN A 56 6.34 -17.87 11.86
CA ASN A 56 5.21 -18.73 11.52
C ASN A 56 4.24 -18.00 10.59
N THR A 57 3.69 -18.69 9.58
CA THR A 57 2.78 -18.07 8.63
C THR A 57 1.54 -17.46 9.30
N ALA A 58 0.96 -18.16 10.27
CA ALA A 58 -0.19 -17.64 11.00
C ALA A 58 0.16 -16.38 11.77
N THR A 59 1.31 -16.38 12.44
CA THR A 59 1.80 -15.22 13.19
C THR A 59 2.06 -14.05 12.25
N LEU A 60 2.69 -14.32 11.10
CA LEU A 60 2.95 -13.29 10.09
C LEU A 60 1.63 -12.65 9.63
N LYS A 61 0.66 -13.46 9.23
CA LYS A 61 -0.63 -12.96 8.77
C LYS A 61 -1.36 -12.15 9.83
N ASN A 62 -1.43 -12.67 11.04
CA ASN A 62 -2.15 -12.00 12.13
C ASN A 62 -1.47 -10.71 12.55
N THR A 63 -0.15 -10.72 12.67
CA THR A 63 0.61 -9.54 13.07
C THR A 63 0.54 -8.46 11.99
N PHE A 64 0.67 -8.86 10.72
CA PHE A 64 0.57 -7.91 9.62
C PHE A 64 -0.80 -7.24 9.61
N LYS A 65 -1.86 -8.02 9.70
CA LYS A 65 -3.22 -7.47 9.74
C LYS A 65 -3.42 -6.56 10.95
N GLY A 66 -2.85 -6.93 12.09
CA GLY A 66 -2.95 -6.11 13.29
C GLY A 66 -2.27 -4.75 13.18
N ILE A 67 -1.11 -4.70 12.50
CA ILE A 67 -0.36 -3.46 12.34
C ILE A 67 -0.95 -2.60 11.22
N TYR A 68 -1.23 -3.20 10.07
CA TYR A 68 -1.59 -2.46 8.85
C TYR A 68 -3.08 -2.47 8.54
N GLY A 69 -3.88 -3.15 9.34
CA GLY A 69 -5.33 -3.14 9.23
C GLY A 69 -5.94 -4.02 8.16
N GLN A 70 -5.14 -4.66 7.34
CA GLN A 70 -5.62 -5.49 6.24
C GLN A 70 -4.73 -6.72 6.08
N PRO A 71 -5.28 -7.82 5.52
CA PRO A 71 -4.44 -8.94 5.16
C PRO A 71 -3.35 -8.53 4.18
N ILE A 72 -2.20 -9.20 4.25
CA ILE A 72 -1.03 -8.83 3.45
C ILE A 72 -1.32 -8.78 1.95
N GLY A 73 -2.08 -9.74 1.43
CA GLY A 73 -2.43 -9.77 0.01
C GLY A 73 -3.26 -8.56 -0.42
N THR A 74 -4.27 -8.23 0.37
CA THR A 74 -5.13 -7.08 0.11
C THR A 74 -4.35 -5.77 0.21
N TYR A 75 -3.55 -5.65 1.26
CA TYR A 75 -2.72 -4.47 1.48
C TYR A 75 -1.78 -4.23 0.31
N MET A 76 -1.08 -5.28 -0.13
CA MET A 76 -0.11 -5.14 -1.21
C MET A 76 -0.77 -4.87 -2.55
N LYS A 77 -1.95 -5.46 -2.81
CA LYS A 77 -2.71 -5.16 -4.02
C LYS A 77 -3.04 -3.67 -4.08
N GLU A 78 -3.58 -3.13 -3.00
CA GLU A 78 -3.91 -1.70 -2.94
C GLU A 78 -2.67 -0.82 -3.03
N TYR A 79 -1.60 -1.20 -2.36
CA TYR A 79 -0.34 -0.46 -2.41
C TYR A 79 0.19 -0.39 -3.85
N ARG A 80 0.19 -1.53 -4.56
CA ARG A 80 0.65 -1.59 -5.95
C ARG A 80 -0.20 -0.70 -6.85
N MET A 81 -1.51 -0.71 -6.65
CA MET A 81 -2.41 0.10 -7.47
C MET A 81 -2.27 1.59 -7.19
N LYS A 82 -2.07 1.97 -5.94
CA LYS A 82 -1.79 3.37 -5.60
C LYS A 82 -0.47 3.83 -6.20
N ARG A 83 0.54 2.97 -6.19
CA ARG A 83 1.82 3.28 -6.83
C ARG A 83 1.65 3.43 -8.34
N ALA A 84 0.87 2.53 -8.94
CA ALA A 84 0.57 2.60 -10.37
C ALA A 84 -0.15 3.90 -10.71
N ALA A 85 -1.10 4.32 -9.87
CA ALA A 85 -1.82 5.58 -10.07
C ALA A 85 -0.85 6.77 -10.10
N LEU A 86 0.11 6.80 -9.17
CA LEU A 86 1.13 7.83 -9.16
C LEU A 86 1.95 7.82 -10.45
N LEU A 87 2.37 6.65 -10.89
CA LEU A 87 3.16 6.53 -12.12
C LEU A 87 2.37 6.96 -13.35
N LEU A 88 1.07 6.66 -13.39
CA LEU A 88 0.21 7.10 -14.48
C LEU A 88 0.10 8.62 -14.55
N ARG A 89 0.14 9.28 -13.40
CA ARG A 89 0.03 10.74 -13.31
C ARG A 89 1.36 11.44 -13.51
N GLN A 90 2.43 10.90 -12.96
CA GLN A 90 3.72 11.59 -12.89
C GLN A 90 4.68 11.24 -14.01
N THR A 91 4.41 10.19 -14.78
CA THR A 91 5.32 9.75 -15.84
C THR A 91 4.61 9.55 -17.16
N GLN A 92 5.40 9.45 -18.22
CA GLN A 92 4.91 9.13 -19.56
C GLN A 92 5.04 7.63 -19.88
N ALA A 93 5.38 6.84 -18.87
CA ALA A 93 5.54 5.40 -19.04
C ALA A 93 4.25 4.76 -19.58
N THR A 94 4.40 3.75 -20.42
CA THR A 94 3.24 3.03 -20.95
C THR A 94 2.57 2.21 -19.84
N ILE A 95 1.32 1.84 -20.07
CA ILE A 95 0.59 1.00 -19.13
C ILE A 95 1.31 -0.33 -18.93
N ALA A 96 1.88 -0.88 -20.01
CA ALA A 96 2.66 -2.11 -19.91
C ALA A 96 3.89 -1.95 -19.02
N GLU A 97 4.60 -0.83 -19.17
CA GLU A 97 5.77 -0.55 -18.34
C GLU A 97 5.39 -0.39 -16.88
N ILE A 98 4.30 0.35 -16.61
CA ILE A 98 3.80 0.55 -15.24
C ILE A 98 3.36 -0.78 -14.63
N SER A 99 2.65 -1.59 -15.41
CA SER A 99 2.24 -2.92 -14.99
C SER A 99 3.44 -3.73 -14.48
N ASN A 100 4.50 -3.74 -15.27
CA ASN A 100 5.73 -4.45 -14.92
C ASN A 100 6.40 -3.86 -13.67
N GLN A 101 6.46 -2.55 -13.58
CA GLN A 101 7.09 -1.87 -12.45
C GLN A 101 6.40 -2.17 -11.12
N VAL A 102 5.08 -2.35 -11.13
CA VAL A 102 4.34 -2.67 -9.91
C VAL A 102 4.15 -4.17 -9.69
N GLY A 103 4.87 -5.00 -10.45
CA GLY A 103 4.93 -6.43 -10.18
C GLY A 103 3.92 -7.29 -10.90
N TYR A 104 3.29 -6.80 -11.95
CA TYR A 104 2.38 -7.57 -12.79
C TYR A 104 3.03 -7.90 -14.12
N GLU A 105 3.21 -9.17 -14.39
CA GLU A 105 3.75 -9.62 -15.67
C GLU A 105 2.72 -9.51 -16.79
N ASN A 106 1.45 -9.64 -16.44
CA ASN A 106 0.35 -9.62 -17.40
C ASN A 106 -0.42 -8.32 -17.29
N GLN A 107 -0.40 -7.53 -18.36
CA GLN A 107 -1.06 -6.23 -18.40
C GLN A 107 -2.57 -6.34 -18.18
N SER A 108 -3.20 -7.41 -18.65
CA SER A 108 -4.64 -7.61 -18.47
C SER A 108 -4.96 -7.83 -17.00
N LYS A 109 -4.15 -8.59 -16.29
CA LYS A 109 -4.33 -8.81 -14.86
C LYS A 109 -4.12 -7.53 -14.08
N PHE A 110 -3.15 -6.73 -14.49
CA PHE A 110 -2.93 -5.41 -13.91
C PHE A 110 -4.15 -4.52 -14.09
N ALA A 111 -4.68 -4.45 -15.31
CA ALA A 111 -5.84 -3.61 -15.61
C ALA A 111 -7.05 -4.03 -14.77
N THR A 112 -7.27 -5.33 -14.62
CA THR A 112 -8.36 -5.85 -13.79
C THR A 112 -8.16 -5.45 -12.32
N ALA A 113 -6.94 -5.63 -11.80
CA ALA A 113 -6.64 -5.26 -10.42
C ALA A 113 -6.79 -3.75 -10.20
N PHE A 114 -6.34 -2.95 -11.15
CA PHE A 114 -6.46 -1.49 -11.06
C PHE A 114 -7.92 -1.09 -11.02
N ARG A 115 -8.73 -1.65 -11.91
CA ARG A 115 -10.15 -1.37 -11.95
C ARG A 115 -10.85 -1.81 -10.65
N ASP A 116 -10.45 -2.94 -10.08
CA ASP A 116 -11.01 -3.40 -8.81
C ASP A 116 -10.76 -2.39 -7.68
N VAL A 117 -9.58 -1.82 -7.64
CA VAL A 117 -9.18 -0.91 -6.56
C VAL A 117 -9.61 0.53 -6.85
N MET A 118 -9.35 1.01 -8.04
CA MET A 118 -9.57 2.41 -8.42
C MET A 118 -10.90 2.67 -9.10
N LYS A 119 -11.64 1.62 -9.44
CA LYS A 119 -12.98 1.67 -10.06
C LYS A 119 -13.01 2.09 -11.52
N ILE A 120 -11.89 2.44 -12.11
CA ILE A 120 -11.76 2.73 -13.53
C ILE A 120 -10.49 2.07 -14.07
N THR A 121 -10.38 2.00 -15.41
CA THR A 121 -9.22 1.39 -16.04
C THR A 121 -8.00 2.33 -15.97
N PRO A 122 -6.78 1.79 -16.07
CA PRO A 122 -5.59 2.64 -16.08
C PRO A 122 -5.61 3.69 -17.19
N ALA A 123 -6.06 3.34 -18.38
CA ALA A 123 -6.14 4.28 -19.50
C ALA A 123 -7.12 5.42 -19.21
N GLU A 124 -8.29 5.07 -18.68
CA GLU A 124 -9.30 6.07 -18.30
C GLU A 124 -8.77 6.97 -17.19
N TYR A 125 -8.09 6.39 -16.21
CA TYR A 125 -7.51 7.14 -15.11
C TYR A 125 -6.51 8.19 -15.62
N ARG A 126 -5.64 7.79 -16.53
CA ARG A 126 -4.66 8.71 -17.13
C ARG A 126 -5.33 9.84 -17.87
N LYS A 127 -6.36 9.53 -18.65
CA LYS A 127 -7.12 10.55 -19.38
C LYS A 127 -7.84 11.52 -18.46
N GLN A 128 -8.46 11.02 -17.40
CA GLN A 128 -9.15 11.86 -16.43
C GLN A 128 -8.18 12.80 -15.73
N ASP A 129 -7.01 12.31 -15.40
CA ASP A 129 -6.01 13.13 -14.74
C ASP A 129 -5.52 14.25 -15.65
N GLU A 130 -5.27 13.96 -16.91
CA GLU A 130 -4.88 14.96 -17.89
C GLU A 130 -5.96 16.04 -18.04
N ALA A 131 -7.22 15.63 -18.15
CA ALA A 131 -8.33 16.56 -18.26
C ALA A 131 -8.47 17.39 -16.98
N HIS A 132 -8.32 16.74 -15.84
CA HIS A 132 -8.46 17.40 -14.54
C HIS A 132 -7.34 18.42 -14.32
N LEU A 133 -6.12 18.08 -14.72
CA LEU A 133 -5.00 19.01 -14.66
C LEU A 133 -5.25 20.25 -15.51
N GLY A 134 -5.86 20.05 -16.69
CA GLY A 134 -6.23 21.15 -17.54
C GLY A 134 -7.24 22.07 -16.89
N GLU A 135 -8.23 21.48 -16.26
CA GLU A 135 -9.26 22.23 -15.53
C GLU A 135 -8.70 22.97 -14.33
N ASP A 136 -7.84 22.31 -13.58
CA ASP A 136 -7.16 22.92 -12.43
C ASP A 136 -6.32 24.11 -12.87
N PHE A 137 -5.65 23.98 -13.99
CA PHE A 137 -4.87 25.06 -14.55
C PHE A 137 -5.73 26.26 -14.89
N SER A 138 -6.88 26.01 -15.48
CA SER A 138 -7.83 27.06 -15.82
C SER A 138 -8.34 27.77 -14.56
N ILE A 139 -8.67 27.01 -13.54
CA ILE A 139 -9.15 27.55 -12.28
C ILE A 139 -8.09 28.39 -11.59
N GLU A 140 -6.85 27.95 -11.59
CA GLU A 140 -5.76 28.70 -11.03
C GLU A 140 -5.55 30.03 -11.78
N GLY A 141 -5.64 29.97 -13.08
CA GLY A 141 -5.56 31.17 -13.89
C GLY A 141 -6.67 32.17 -13.57
N ILE A 142 -7.85 31.69 -13.23
CA ILE A 142 -8.97 32.54 -12.83
C ILE A 142 -8.77 33.07 -11.41
N SER A 143 -8.23 32.24 -10.53
CA SER A 143 -8.02 32.62 -9.13
C SER A 143 -6.97 33.69 -8.95
N ILE A 144 -6.03 33.71 -9.83
CA ILE A 144 -4.92 34.65 -9.76
C ILE A 144 -5.28 35.93 -10.47
#